data_f8a10a5cb5aecf7ab6b6941d0c0285ea
#
_entry.id   f8a10a5cb5aecf7ab6b6941d0c0285ea
#
_cell.length_a   1.000
_cell.length_b   1.000
_cell.length_c   1.000
_cell.angle_alpha   90.00
_cell.angle_beta   90.00
_cell.angle_gamma   90.00
#
_symmetry.space_group_name_H-M   'P 1'
#
loop_
_entity.id
_entity.type
_entity.pdbx_description
1 polymer ?
#
loop_
_entity_poly.entity_id
_entity_poly.type
_entity_poly.pdbx_seq_one_letter_code
_entity_poly.pdbx_strand_id
1 'polypeptide(L)'
;VKAEIGDISQEYHQEGVYDYPYSETVTFKASGQIKSIDVESPCDVKKGDLLCTLYSDDVDEQIEEEEIRLNQAKQTVATLQANGADYSEIQIEQLKYDSLVASLEDYKVYAPCDGQFDLADRRGQELTAFMPVNKGEVLGYTSDKSQKALCVSVFDNALTNVNFGTAVQIVQGANTMGGTVTDIIYNESGDFSAYVYVITPDEENDMLDLGGIEVVFDVYSRLDTVIVPQKAVKKLDGRNYVNLLVDGVKIEQDVELGIEDNDNVEILSGLSGGEEIILN
;
A
#
# COMPACT_ATOMS: atom_id res chain seq x y z
N VAL A 1 10.28 24.64 39.10
CA VAL A 1 9.07 24.15 38.41
C VAL A 1 8.37 23.11 39.29
N LYS A 2 7.15 22.77 38.97
CA LYS A 2 6.43 21.72 39.71
C LYS A 2 6.16 20.53 38.78
N ALA A 3 6.12 19.35 39.37
CA ALA A 3 5.50 18.21 38.73
C ALA A 3 4.00 18.48 38.59
N GLU A 4 3.46 18.34 37.40
CA GLU A 4 2.05 18.64 37.11
C GLU A 4 1.32 17.35 36.75
N ILE A 5 0.00 17.33 36.97
CA ILE A 5 -0.84 16.29 36.38
C ILE A 5 -1.40 16.87 35.09
N GLY A 6 -1.16 16.18 34.00
CA GLY A 6 -1.56 16.64 32.67
C GLY A 6 -1.55 15.49 31.66
N ASP A 7 -1.90 15.84 30.46
CA ASP A 7 -1.89 14.93 29.32
C ASP A 7 -0.56 15.03 28.59
N ILE A 8 -0.07 13.91 28.09
CA ILE A 8 1.13 13.83 27.27
C ILE A 8 0.89 12.90 26.10
N SER A 9 1.34 13.29 24.91
CA SER A 9 1.27 12.46 23.72
C SER A 9 2.61 12.44 22.98
N GLN A 10 2.93 11.30 22.41
CA GLN A 10 4.03 11.15 21.49
C GLN A 10 3.47 11.25 20.07
N GLU A 11 3.87 12.30 19.39
CA GLU A 11 3.45 12.59 18.04
C GLU A 11 4.46 12.03 17.02
N TYR A 12 3.93 11.56 15.89
CA TYR A 12 4.71 11.17 14.73
C TYR A 12 4.29 12.03 13.55
N HIS A 13 5.23 12.78 13.00
CA HIS A 13 5.04 13.74 11.93
C HIS A 13 5.51 13.13 10.61
N GLN A 14 4.67 13.11 9.60
CA GLN A 14 4.99 12.55 8.30
C GLN A 14 4.40 13.38 7.17
N GLU A 15 5.13 13.46 6.06
CA GLU A 15 4.63 14.12 4.86
C GLU A 15 3.45 13.35 4.28
N GLY A 16 2.37 14.08 3.97
CA GLY A 16 1.20 13.58 3.30
C GLY A 16 1.17 14.01 1.84
N VAL A 17 0.76 13.12 0.96
CA VAL A 17 0.64 13.36 -0.48
C VAL A 17 -0.76 12.96 -0.94
N TYR A 18 -1.41 13.83 -1.75
CA TYR A 18 -2.64 13.46 -2.44
C TYR A 18 -2.31 12.61 -3.65
N ASP A 19 -2.62 11.33 -3.57
CA ASP A 19 -2.28 10.32 -4.57
C ASP A 19 -3.43 9.31 -4.75
N TYR A 20 -3.24 8.36 -5.65
CA TYR A 20 -4.15 7.25 -5.92
C TYR A 20 -3.63 5.98 -5.23
N PRO A 21 -4.06 5.70 -3.98
CA PRO A 21 -3.51 4.61 -3.18
C PRO A 21 -3.87 3.22 -3.68
N TYR A 22 -4.94 3.13 -4.48
CA TYR A 22 -5.45 1.85 -4.95
C TYR A 22 -4.89 1.55 -6.34
N SER A 23 -4.08 0.51 -6.42
CA SER A 23 -3.55 0.02 -7.68
C SER A 23 -3.77 -1.48 -7.83
N GLU A 24 -4.09 -1.90 -9.06
CA GLU A 24 -4.16 -3.32 -9.41
C GLU A 24 -2.88 -3.74 -10.14
N THR A 25 -2.29 -4.84 -9.66
CA THR A 25 -1.12 -5.42 -10.31
C THR A 25 -1.54 -6.14 -11.59
N VAL A 26 -0.91 -5.78 -12.69
CA VAL A 26 -1.12 -6.39 -14.00
C VAL A 26 -0.05 -7.45 -14.23
N THR A 27 -0.46 -8.70 -14.39
CA THR A 27 0.47 -9.83 -14.56
C THR A 27 0.24 -10.56 -15.87
N PHE A 28 1.30 -11.22 -16.37
CA PHE A 28 1.19 -12.12 -17.51
C PHE A 28 0.40 -13.38 -17.15
N LYS A 29 -0.58 -13.75 -17.98
CA LYS A 29 -1.39 -14.97 -17.80
C LYS A 29 -0.76 -16.20 -18.43
N ALA A 30 0.13 -16.02 -19.41
CA ALA A 30 0.92 -17.07 -20.07
C ALA A 30 2.41 -16.76 -19.96
N SER A 31 3.25 -17.79 -20.13
CA SER A 31 4.70 -17.61 -20.34
C SER A 31 4.97 -17.51 -21.83
N GLY A 32 5.96 -16.70 -22.23
CA GLY A 32 6.31 -16.53 -23.64
C GLY A 32 7.30 -15.38 -23.84
N GLN A 33 7.43 -14.92 -25.06
CA GLN A 33 8.18 -13.71 -25.41
C GLN A 33 7.19 -12.56 -25.69
N ILE A 34 7.56 -11.36 -25.26
CA ILE A 34 6.79 -10.15 -25.56
C ILE A 34 6.86 -9.87 -27.08
N LYS A 35 5.70 -9.82 -27.73
CA LYS A 35 5.58 -9.43 -29.12
C LYS A 35 5.52 -7.91 -29.28
N SER A 36 4.68 -7.27 -28.46
CA SER A 36 4.53 -5.82 -28.42
C SER A 36 4.09 -5.36 -27.02
N ILE A 37 4.50 -4.15 -26.66
CA ILE A 37 3.89 -3.36 -25.60
C ILE A 37 3.09 -2.30 -26.34
N ASP A 38 1.77 -2.32 -26.13
CA ASP A 38 0.82 -1.61 -27.00
C ASP A 38 0.46 -0.23 -26.44
N VAL A 39 1.09 0.17 -25.32
CA VAL A 39 0.90 1.43 -24.63
C VAL A 39 2.23 2.09 -24.28
N GLU A 40 2.24 3.41 -24.19
CA GLU A 40 3.34 4.17 -23.60
C GLU A 40 3.20 4.15 -22.05
N SER A 41 4.27 4.36 -21.31
CA SER A 41 4.23 4.40 -19.85
C SER A 41 4.95 5.65 -19.34
N PRO A 42 4.30 6.41 -18.41
CA PRO A 42 2.93 6.25 -17.90
C PRO A 42 1.86 6.70 -18.90
N CYS A 43 0.67 6.08 -18.87
CA CYS A 43 -0.47 6.49 -19.70
C CYS A 43 -1.82 6.23 -19.03
N ASP A 44 -2.85 6.97 -19.48
CA ASP A 44 -4.23 6.72 -19.07
C ASP A 44 -4.81 5.57 -19.88
N VAL A 45 -5.43 4.62 -19.19
CA VAL A 45 -6.07 3.44 -19.77
C VAL A 45 -7.50 3.28 -19.27
N LYS A 46 -8.30 2.56 -20.06
CA LYS A 46 -9.63 2.10 -19.68
C LYS A 46 -9.61 0.59 -19.46
N LYS A 47 -10.48 0.13 -18.60
CA LYS A 47 -10.68 -1.31 -18.38
C LYS A 47 -10.90 -2.03 -19.72
N GLY A 48 -10.05 -3.02 -19.99
CA GLY A 48 -10.07 -3.79 -21.21
C GLY A 48 -9.19 -3.25 -22.33
N ASP A 49 -8.48 -2.14 -22.15
CA ASP A 49 -7.47 -1.69 -23.10
C ASP A 49 -6.31 -2.68 -23.15
N LEU A 50 -5.84 -2.99 -24.37
CA LEU A 50 -4.73 -3.91 -24.58
C LEU A 50 -3.41 -3.23 -24.21
N LEU A 51 -2.68 -3.83 -23.28
CA LEU A 51 -1.41 -3.31 -22.75
C LEU A 51 -0.20 -4.00 -23.39
N CYS A 52 -0.30 -5.31 -23.59
CA CYS A 52 0.82 -6.11 -24.07
C CYS A 52 0.30 -7.38 -24.78
N THR A 53 1.04 -7.79 -25.80
CA THR A 53 0.80 -9.02 -26.52
C THR A 53 2.05 -9.91 -26.46
N LEU A 54 1.88 -11.21 -26.22
CA LEU A 54 2.93 -12.22 -26.31
C LEU A 54 2.87 -12.92 -27.67
N TYR A 55 3.99 -13.52 -28.10
CA TYR A 55 3.98 -14.46 -29.22
C TYR A 55 3.20 -15.71 -28.82
N SER A 56 2.33 -16.17 -29.70
CA SER A 56 1.44 -17.33 -29.52
C SER A 56 1.59 -18.38 -30.63
N ASP A 57 2.67 -18.32 -31.38
CA ASP A 57 2.86 -19.11 -32.60
C ASP A 57 2.60 -20.62 -32.39
N ASP A 58 3.07 -21.17 -31.26
CA ASP A 58 2.84 -22.58 -30.89
C ASP A 58 1.36 -22.88 -30.63
N VAL A 59 0.59 -21.93 -30.09
CA VAL A 59 -0.84 -22.10 -29.81
C VAL A 59 -1.65 -21.92 -31.08
N ASP A 60 -1.24 -21.00 -31.94
CA ASP A 60 -1.87 -20.76 -33.24
C ASP A 60 -1.75 -22.01 -34.11
N GLU A 61 -0.56 -22.68 -34.14
CA GLU A 61 -0.36 -23.96 -34.85
C GLU A 61 -1.25 -25.08 -34.29
N GLN A 62 -1.35 -25.19 -32.96
CA GLN A 62 -2.24 -26.17 -32.32
C GLN A 62 -3.72 -25.94 -32.64
N ILE A 63 -4.16 -24.69 -32.73
CA ILE A 63 -5.53 -24.36 -33.11
C ILE A 63 -5.81 -24.77 -34.55
N GLU A 64 -4.90 -24.52 -35.49
CA GLU A 64 -5.04 -24.92 -36.89
C GLU A 64 -5.14 -26.43 -37.02
N GLU A 65 -4.31 -27.22 -36.31
CA GLU A 65 -4.38 -28.67 -36.26
C GLU A 65 -5.72 -29.17 -35.73
N GLU A 66 -6.20 -28.58 -34.62
CA GLU A 66 -7.46 -29.01 -33.99
C GLU A 66 -8.67 -28.63 -34.83
N GLU A 67 -8.64 -27.49 -35.56
CA GLU A 67 -9.68 -27.14 -36.52
C GLU A 67 -9.81 -28.17 -37.65
N ILE A 68 -8.67 -28.68 -38.15
CA ILE A 68 -8.66 -29.77 -39.16
C ILE A 68 -9.31 -31.03 -38.59
N ARG A 69 -8.97 -31.44 -37.35
CA ARG A 69 -9.55 -32.62 -36.69
C ARG A 69 -11.06 -32.46 -36.48
N LEU A 70 -11.49 -31.29 -35.99
CA LEU A 70 -12.90 -30.96 -35.79
C LEU A 70 -13.70 -31.04 -37.11
N ASN A 71 -13.14 -30.52 -38.20
CA ASN A 71 -13.76 -30.57 -39.52
C ASN A 71 -13.84 -32.01 -40.05
N GLN A 72 -12.82 -32.84 -39.81
CA GLN A 72 -12.85 -34.27 -40.17
C GLN A 72 -13.92 -35.02 -39.36
N ALA A 73 -14.03 -34.78 -38.04
CA ALA A 73 -15.08 -35.39 -37.21
C ALA A 73 -16.49 -35.00 -37.69
N LYS A 74 -16.70 -33.72 -38.01
CA LYS A 74 -17.98 -33.24 -38.58
C LYS A 74 -18.33 -33.91 -39.94
N GLN A 75 -17.35 -34.11 -40.82
CA GLN A 75 -17.56 -34.80 -42.09
C GLN A 75 -17.87 -36.27 -41.90
N THR A 76 -17.17 -36.94 -40.98
CA THR A 76 -17.39 -38.37 -40.65
C THR A 76 -18.83 -38.59 -40.16
N VAL A 77 -19.29 -37.74 -39.22
CA VAL A 77 -20.65 -37.83 -38.70
C VAL A 77 -21.68 -37.51 -39.78
N ALA A 78 -21.45 -36.54 -40.66
CA ALA A 78 -22.36 -36.23 -41.76
C ALA A 78 -22.54 -37.40 -42.73
N THR A 79 -21.50 -38.22 -42.95
CA THR A 79 -21.57 -39.41 -43.79
C THR A 79 -22.26 -40.60 -43.10
N LEU A 80 -22.23 -40.67 -41.76
CA LEU A 80 -22.80 -41.74 -40.94
C LEU A 80 -24.23 -41.43 -40.44
N GLN A 81 -24.74 -40.22 -40.65
CA GLN A 81 -26.07 -39.77 -40.15
C GLN A 81 -27.25 -40.71 -40.54
N ALA A 82 -27.09 -41.54 -41.59
CA ALA A 82 -28.10 -42.55 -41.97
C ALA A 82 -28.18 -43.76 -41.01
N ASN A 83 -27.20 -43.97 -40.10
CA ASN A 83 -27.03 -45.19 -39.30
C ASN A 83 -26.93 -44.96 -37.78
N GLY A 84 -27.39 -43.83 -37.23
CA GLY A 84 -27.34 -43.56 -35.78
C GLY A 84 -25.93 -43.18 -35.27
N ALA A 85 -25.30 -42.20 -35.92
CA ALA A 85 -23.95 -41.74 -35.59
C ALA A 85 -23.86 -41.24 -34.14
N ASP A 86 -22.73 -41.54 -33.49
CA ASP A 86 -22.37 -40.99 -32.19
C ASP A 86 -21.77 -39.57 -32.38
N TYR A 87 -22.35 -38.60 -31.72
CA TYR A 87 -21.92 -37.20 -31.77
C TYR A 87 -20.85 -36.84 -30.70
N SER A 88 -20.46 -37.81 -29.87
CA SER A 88 -19.55 -37.57 -28.75
C SER A 88 -18.16 -37.11 -29.23
N GLU A 89 -17.68 -37.63 -30.36
CA GLU A 89 -16.40 -37.27 -30.96
C GLU A 89 -16.37 -35.77 -31.38
N ILE A 90 -17.45 -35.31 -32.03
CA ILE A 90 -17.55 -33.89 -32.40
C ILE A 90 -17.54 -32.98 -31.16
N GLN A 91 -18.24 -33.40 -30.11
CA GLN A 91 -18.28 -32.62 -28.86
C GLN A 91 -16.89 -32.54 -28.20
N ILE A 92 -16.14 -33.63 -28.21
CA ILE A 92 -14.79 -33.68 -27.66
C ILE A 92 -13.84 -32.75 -28.45
N GLU A 93 -13.84 -32.87 -29.78
CA GLU A 93 -12.98 -32.03 -30.62
C GLU A 93 -13.40 -30.56 -30.58
N GLN A 94 -14.70 -30.26 -30.47
CA GLN A 94 -15.16 -28.87 -30.28
C GLN A 94 -14.67 -28.27 -28.94
N LEU A 95 -14.75 -29.03 -27.84
CA LEU A 95 -14.27 -28.59 -26.55
C LEU A 95 -12.76 -28.33 -26.53
N LYS A 96 -11.99 -29.17 -27.24
CA LYS A 96 -10.53 -28.94 -27.38
C LYS A 96 -10.25 -27.67 -28.16
N TYR A 97 -10.90 -27.49 -29.30
CA TYR A 97 -10.76 -26.28 -30.11
C TYR A 97 -11.13 -25.02 -29.32
N ASP A 98 -12.28 -25.01 -28.64
CA ASP A 98 -12.74 -23.90 -27.84
C ASP A 98 -11.77 -23.59 -26.68
N SER A 99 -11.18 -24.62 -26.07
CA SER A 99 -10.16 -24.46 -25.01
C SER A 99 -8.87 -23.84 -25.55
N LEU A 100 -8.40 -24.24 -26.73
CA LEU A 100 -7.21 -23.65 -27.36
C LEU A 100 -7.45 -22.20 -27.78
N VAL A 101 -8.61 -21.92 -28.39
CA VAL A 101 -8.98 -20.53 -28.75
C VAL A 101 -9.07 -19.65 -27.51
N ALA A 102 -9.66 -20.16 -26.42
CA ALA A 102 -9.72 -19.43 -25.17
C ALA A 102 -8.32 -19.15 -24.58
N SER A 103 -7.37 -20.08 -24.77
CA SER A 103 -6.00 -19.90 -24.29
C SER A 103 -5.24 -18.78 -25.00
N LEU A 104 -5.63 -18.37 -26.20
CA LEU A 104 -5.04 -17.22 -26.91
C LEU A 104 -5.26 -15.90 -26.16
N GLU A 105 -6.35 -15.77 -25.40
CA GLU A 105 -6.60 -14.58 -24.61
C GLU A 105 -5.60 -14.44 -23.45
N ASP A 106 -4.98 -15.53 -22.99
CA ASP A 106 -3.92 -15.50 -21.99
C ASP A 106 -2.60 -14.90 -22.53
N TYR A 107 -2.42 -14.82 -23.86
CA TYR A 107 -1.29 -14.19 -24.52
C TYR A 107 -1.48 -12.69 -24.74
N LYS A 108 -2.62 -12.15 -24.31
CA LYS A 108 -2.93 -10.72 -24.31
C LYS A 108 -3.13 -10.25 -22.88
N VAL A 109 -2.54 -9.13 -22.55
CA VAL A 109 -2.66 -8.52 -21.23
C VAL A 109 -3.45 -7.23 -21.36
N TYR A 110 -4.51 -7.12 -20.58
CA TYR A 110 -5.44 -6.00 -20.62
C TYR A 110 -5.44 -5.24 -19.31
N ALA A 111 -5.79 -3.95 -19.36
CA ALA A 111 -6.00 -3.12 -18.19
C ALA A 111 -7.18 -3.66 -17.34
N PRO A 112 -7.00 -3.89 -16.03
CA PRO A 112 -8.04 -4.45 -15.17
C PRO A 112 -9.10 -3.41 -14.77
N CYS A 113 -8.72 -2.13 -14.71
CA CYS A 113 -9.60 -1.01 -14.33
C CYS A 113 -9.27 0.24 -15.16
N ASP A 114 -10.12 1.25 -15.05
CA ASP A 114 -9.84 2.59 -15.58
C ASP A 114 -8.82 3.26 -14.66
N GLY A 115 -7.79 3.89 -15.24
CA GLY A 115 -6.78 4.55 -14.41
C GLY A 115 -5.52 4.93 -15.15
N GLN A 116 -4.45 5.12 -14.41
CA GLN A 116 -3.10 5.32 -14.95
C GLN A 116 -2.32 4.02 -14.90
N PHE A 117 -1.83 3.58 -16.03
CA PHE A 117 -0.95 2.42 -16.12
C PHE A 117 0.51 2.85 -16.11
N ASP A 118 1.27 2.18 -15.24
CA ASP A 118 2.72 2.30 -15.12
C ASP A 118 3.38 0.95 -15.37
N LEU A 119 4.31 0.90 -16.34
CA LEU A 119 5.06 -0.30 -16.67
C LEU A 119 6.03 -0.64 -15.52
N ALA A 120 6.10 -1.89 -15.14
CA ALA A 120 7.03 -2.32 -14.10
C ALA A 120 8.48 -2.22 -14.55
N ASP A 121 9.32 -1.72 -13.67
CA ASP A 121 10.77 -1.74 -13.83
C ASP A 121 11.34 -3.06 -13.31
N ARG A 122 12.02 -3.79 -14.16
CA ARG A 122 12.71 -5.03 -13.81
C ARG A 122 14.17 -4.74 -13.46
N ARG A 123 14.45 -4.34 -12.22
CA ARG A 123 15.81 -4.04 -11.72
C ARG A 123 16.57 -3.00 -12.56
N GLY A 124 15.90 -1.89 -12.89
CA GLY A 124 16.47 -0.83 -13.72
C GLY A 124 16.40 -1.11 -15.23
N GLN A 125 15.62 -2.09 -15.66
CA GLN A 125 15.42 -2.41 -17.05
C GLN A 125 13.92 -2.43 -17.39
N GLU A 126 13.50 -1.53 -18.26
CA GLU A 126 12.14 -1.53 -18.81
C GLU A 126 11.87 -2.80 -19.60
N LEU A 127 10.65 -3.30 -19.53
CA LEU A 127 10.20 -4.40 -20.37
C LEU A 127 10.10 -3.94 -21.82
N THR A 128 10.64 -4.75 -22.73
CA THR A 128 10.63 -4.46 -24.18
C THR A 128 10.25 -5.70 -24.98
N ALA A 129 9.93 -5.49 -26.27
CA ALA A 129 9.67 -6.59 -27.19
C ALA A 129 10.83 -7.60 -27.22
N PHE A 130 10.49 -8.86 -27.45
CA PHE A 130 11.37 -10.04 -27.49
C PHE A 130 11.94 -10.48 -26.12
N MET A 131 11.61 -9.81 -25.02
CA MET A 131 11.98 -10.31 -23.70
C MET A 131 11.15 -11.53 -23.31
N PRO A 132 11.77 -12.56 -22.70
CA PRO A 132 11.04 -13.68 -22.15
C PRO A 132 10.37 -13.29 -20.83
N VAL A 133 9.15 -13.74 -20.64
CA VAL A 133 8.35 -13.54 -19.41
C VAL A 133 7.72 -14.85 -18.98
N ASN A 134 7.42 -14.94 -17.69
CA ASN A 134 6.75 -16.09 -17.10
C ASN A 134 5.33 -15.75 -16.68
N LYS A 135 4.45 -16.76 -16.69
CA LYS A 135 3.11 -16.63 -16.11
C LYS A 135 3.21 -16.15 -14.65
N GLY A 136 2.40 -15.15 -14.30
CA GLY A 136 2.39 -14.51 -12.98
C GLY A 136 3.44 -13.41 -12.79
N GLU A 137 4.32 -13.20 -13.76
CA GLU A 137 5.26 -12.08 -13.73
C GLU A 137 4.54 -10.75 -13.94
N VAL A 138 4.99 -9.69 -13.28
CA VAL A 138 4.35 -8.38 -13.31
C VAL A 138 4.72 -7.64 -14.59
N LEU A 139 3.71 -7.18 -15.32
CA LEU A 139 3.85 -6.25 -16.44
C LEU A 139 3.87 -4.81 -15.95
N GLY A 140 3.04 -4.48 -14.98
CA GLY A 140 2.88 -3.11 -14.47
C GLY A 140 1.79 -3.00 -13.43
N TYR A 141 1.39 -1.77 -13.16
CA TYR A 141 0.38 -1.43 -12.17
C TYR A 141 -0.62 -0.46 -12.79
N THR A 142 -1.91 -0.64 -12.50
CA THR A 142 -2.96 0.30 -12.90
C THR A 142 -3.51 0.97 -11.65
N SER A 143 -3.28 2.29 -11.50
CA SER A 143 -3.76 3.09 -10.37
C SER A 143 -5.16 3.63 -10.68
N ASP A 144 -6.12 3.35 -9.80
CA ASP A 144 -7.50 3.82 -9.94
C ASP A 144 -7.60 5.32 -9.66
N LYS A 145 -7.74 6.12 -10.72
CA LYS A 145 -7.85 7.59 -10.63
C LYS A 145 -9.19 8.09 -10.07
N SER A 146 -10.17 7.23 -9.87
CA SER A 146 -11.45 7.62 -9.28
C SER A 146 -11.36 7.82 -7.76
N GLN A 147 -10.33 7.31 -7.12
CA GLN A 147 -10.16 7.27 -5.67
C GLN A 147 -8.89 8.00 -5.23
N LYS A 148 -8.84 9.31 -5.46
CA LYS A 148 -7.77 10.17 -4.96
C LYS A 148 -7.93 10.40 -3.47
N ALA A 149 -6.87 10.23 -2.69
CA ALA A 149 -6.89 10.36 -1.24
C ALA A 149 -5.59 10.95 -0.70
N LEU A 150 -5.65 11.47 0.52
CA LEU A 150 -4.45 11.85 1.26
C LEU A 150 -3.75 10.59 1.77
N CYS A 151 -2.53 10.37 1.33
CA CYS A 151 -1.73 9.19 1.61
C CYS A 151 -0.49 9.55 2.41
N VAL A 152 -0.15 8.72 3.38
CA VAL A 152 1.10 8.80 4.15
C VAL A 152 1.82 7.47 4.03
N SER A 153 3.01 7.47 3.45
CA SER A 153 3.84 6.28 3.31
C SER A 153 4.85 6.18 4.44
N VAL A 154 4.85 5.05 5.14
CA VAL A 154 5.72 4.78 6.29
C VAL A 154 6.48 3.48 6.05
N PHE A 155 7.81 3.56 6.11
CA PHE A 155 8.72 2.45 5.78
C PHE A 155 9.22 1.69 7.02
N ASP A 156 8.78 2.09 8.21
CA ASP A 156 9.15 1.47 9.48
C ASP A 156 7.90 1.11 10.30
N ASN A 157 8.12 0.61 11.51
CA ASN A 157 7.05 0.24 12.42
C ASN A 157 6.65 1.38 13.39
N ALA A 158 6.93 2.63 13.06
CA ALA A 158 6.66 3.78 13.93
C ALA A 158 5.15 3.93 14.25
N LEU A 159 4.30 3.55 13.31
CA LEU A 159 2.84 3.67 13.42
C LEU A 159 2.13 2.34 13.78
N THR A 160 2.80 1.42 14.50
CA THR A 160 2.17 0.12 14.87
C THR A 160 0.90 0.25 15.70
N ASN A 161 0.70 1.35 16.40
CA ASN A 161 -0.50 1.62 17.20
C ASN A 161 -1.57 2.41 16.44
N VAL A 162 -1.29 2.83 15.22
CA VAL A 162 -2.26 3.52 14.36
C VAL A 162 -3.06 2.49 13.60
N ASN A 163 -4.38 2.55 13.74
CA ASN A 163 -5.32 1.61 13.15
C ASN A 163 -6.38 2.35 12.33
N PHE A 164 -7.20 1.57 11.61
CA PHE A 164 -8.41 2.08 10.99
C PHE A 164 -9.26 2.83 12.03
N GLY A 165 -9.71 4.04 11.69
CA GLY A 165 -10.49 4.91 12.55
C GLY A 165 -9.67 5.80 13.50
N THR A 166 -8.32 5.72 13.46
CA THR A 166 -7.47 6.63 14.24
C THR A 166 -7.62 8.06 13.72
N ALA A 167 -7.89 8.99 14.63
CA ALA A 167 -7.92 10.43 14.33
C ALA A 167 -6.49 10.95 14.14
N VAL A 168 -6.32 11.87 13.19
CA VAL A 168 -5.04 12.51 12.89
C VAL A 168 -5.25 14.02 12.74
N GLN A 169 -4.17 14.79 12.86
CA GLN A 169 -4.16 16.20 12.49
C GLN A 169 -3.47 16.37 11.14
N ILE A 170 -4.07 17.16 10.27
CA ILE A 170 -3.54 17.52 8.96
C ILE A 170 -3.11 18.98 9.04
N VAL A 171 -1.84 19.24 8.81
CA VAL A 171 -1.24 20.57 8.91
C VAL A 171 -0.74 20.99 7.53
N GLN A 172 -1.18 22.15 7.08
CA GLN A 172 -0.69 22.77 5.84
C GLN A 172 -0.41 24.26 6.05
N GLY A 173 0.85 24.61 6.17
CA GLY A 173 1.26 25.97 6.52
C GLY A 173 0.76 26.39 7.90
N ALA A 174 -0.14 27.38 7.97
CA ALA A 174 -0.76 27.83 9.23
C ALA A 174 -2.15 27.19 9.48
N ASN A 175 -2.64 26.37 8.57
CA ASN A 175 -3.94 25.74 8.69
C ASN A 175 -3.79 24.35 9.30
N THR A 176 -4.67 24.02 10.24
CA THR A 176 -4.78 22.70 10.84
C THR A 176 -6.21 22.23 10.77
N MET A 177 -6.42 20.98 10.36
CA MET A 177 -7.73 20.33 10.33
C MET A 177 -7.62 18.91 10.86
N GLY A 178 -8.74 18.31 11.25
CA GLY A 178 -8.81 16.92 11.60
C GLY A 178 -8.91 16.02 10.37
N GLY A 179 -8.60 14.76 10.58
CA GLY A 179 -8.81 13.68 9.62
C GLY A 179 -8.83 12.33 10.30
N THR A 180 -9.19 11.31 9.56
CA THR A 180 -9.31 9.94 10.07
C THR A 180 -8.62 8.98 9.13
N VAL A 181 -7.89 8.01 9.68
CA VAL A 181 -7.31 6.88 8.92
C VAL A 181 -8.46 5.98 8.46
N THR A 182 -8.69 5.94 7.16
CA THR A 182 -9.80 5.19 6.53
C THR A 182 -9.37 3.92 5.82
N ASP A 183 -8.07 3.74 5.59
CA ASP A 183 -7.51 2.48 5.13
C ASP A 183 -6.02 2.39 5.47
N ILE A 184 -5.47 1.17 5.48
CA ILE A 184 -4.05 0.90 5.66
C ILE A 184 -3.65 -0.17 4.64
N ILE A 185 -2.90 0.24 3.63
CA ILE A 185 -2.47 -0.60 2.52
C ILE A 185 -1.02 -1.01 2.77
N TYR A 186 -0.74 -2.30 2.71
CA TYR A 186 0.62 -2.80 2.74
C TYR A 186 1.12 -3.01 1.32
N ASN A 187 2.12 -2.24 0.91
CA ASN A 187 2.77 -2.35 -0.37
C ASN A 187 4.14 -3.01 -0.20
N GLU A 188 4.34 -4.14 -0.86
CA GLU A 188 5.62 -4.83 -0.94
C GLU A 188 6.13 -4.75 -2.38
N SER A 189 7.25 -4.08 -2.58
CA SER A 189 7.90 -3.94 -3.88
C SER A 189 9.39 -4.25 -3.76
N GLY A 190 9.78 -5.45 -4.16
CA GLY A 190 11.17 -5.90 -4.10
C GLY A 190 11.73 -5.94 -2.68
N ASP A 191 12.78 -5.16 -2.41
CA ASP A 191 13.44 -5.09 -1.10
C ASP A 191 12.81 -4.03 -0.16
N PHE A 192 11.75 -3.34 -0.60
CA PHE A 192 11.09 -2.28 0.14
C PHE A 192 9.64 -2.68 0.46
N SER A 193 9.28 -2.51 1.71
CA SER A 193 7.89 -2.61 2.16
C SER A 193 7.48 -1.30 2.82
N ALA A 194 6.28 -0.86 2.55
CA ALA A 194 5.71 0.35 3.14
C ALA A 194 4.26 0.13 3.51
N TYR A 195 3.85 0.73 4.63
CA TYR A 195 2.45 0.93 4.96
C TYR A 195 2.01 2.28 4.39
N VAL A 196 0.95 2.28 3.60
CA VAL A 196 0.31 3.49 3.11
C VAL A 196 -0.97 3.70 3.92
N TYR A 197 -0.97 4.72 4.76
CA TYR A 197 -2.13 5.14 5.52
C TYR A 197 -2.97 6.09 4.65
N VAL A 198 -4.19 5.69 4.36
CA VAL A 198 -5.16 6.49 3.61
C VAL A 198 -5.97 7.31 4.60
N ILE A 199 -6.01 8.61 4.40
CA ILE A 199 -6.62 9.56 5.34
C ILE A 199 -7.75 10.30 4.64
N THR A 200 -8.90 10.33 5.30
CA THR A 200 -10.02 11.18 4.89
C THR A 200 -10.04 12.41 5.80
N PRO A 201 -9.86 13.62 5.26
CA PRO A 201 -10.03 14.86 6.01
C PRO A 201 -11.46 15.02 6.50
N ASP A 202 -11.64 15.66 7.67
CA ASP A 202 -12.98 15.93 8.22
C ASP A 202 -13.75 16.97 7.40
N GLU A 203 -13.04 17.82 6.65
CA GLU A 203 -13.59 18.83 5.75
C GLU A 203 -12.92 18.74 4.38
N GLU A 204 -13.72 18.88 3.31
CA GLU A 204 -13.18 18.99 1.95
C GLU A 204 -12.42 20.33 1.80
N ASN A 205 -11.19 20.27 1.32
CA ASN A 205 -10.36 21.44 1.13
C ASN A 205 -9.49 21.29 -0.13
N ASP A 206 -9.81 22.04 -1.17
CA ASP A 206 -9.08 22.05 -2.44
C ASP A 206 -7.59 22.46 -2.29
N MET A 207 -7.24 23.14 -1.18
CA MET A 207 -5.86 23.53 -0.91
C MET A 207 -4.94 22.33 -0.66
N LEU A 208 -5.48 21.20 -0.19
CA LEU A 208 -4.70 20.00 0.06
C LEU A 208 -4.04 19.42 -1.21
N ASP A 209 -4.62 19.67 -2.37
CA ASP A 209 -4.05 19.28 -3.67
C ASP A 209 -2.74 20.01 -4.02
N LEU A 210 -2.43 21.12 -3.35
CA LEU A 210 -1.23 21.94 -3.62
C LEU A 210 0.05 21.39 -2.97
N GLY A 211 -0.06 20.30 -2.18
CA GLY A 211 1.08 19.72 -1.46
C GLY A 211 1.52 20.48 -0.22
N GLY A 212 2.66 20.10 0.34
CA GLY A 212 3.17 20.69 1.58
C GLY A 212 2.31 20.35 2.79
N ILE A 213 1.77 19.14 2.81
CA ILE A 213 0.93 18.62 3.88
C ILE A 213 1.79 17.83 4.85
N GLU A 214 1.61 18.09 6.12
CA GLU A 214 2.14 17.28 7.20
C GLU A 214 0.97 16.61 7.91
N VAL A 215 1.09 15.32 8.17
CA VAL A 215 0.10 14.57 8.95
C VAL A 215 0.73 14.18 10.27
N VAL A 216 0.04 14.51 11.34
CA VAL A 216 0.47 14.26 12.72
C VAL A 216 -0.39 13.15 13.31
N PHE A 217 0.26 12.08 13.73
CA PHE A 217 -0.35 10.92 14.37
C PHE A 217 -0.01 10.92 15.86
N ASP A 218 -1.03 10.82 16.72
CA ASP A 218 -0.84 10.52 18.13
C ASP A 218 -0.55 9.03 18.29
N VAL A 219 0.73 8.66 18.45
CA VAL A 219 1.15 7.26 18.51
C VAL A 219 0.92 6.66 19.88
N TYR A 220 1.18 7.45 20.93
CA TYR A 220 0.92 7.12 22.32
C TYR A 220 0.37 8.34 23.04
N SER A 221 -0.67 8.17 23.82
CA SER A 221 -1.19 9.22 24.68
C SER A 221 -1.45 8.68 26.09
N ARG A 222 -1.25 9.55 27.08
CA ARG A 222 -1.63 9.35 28.48
C ARG A 222 -2.34 10.57 28.98
N LEU A 223 -3.51 10.34 29.59
CA LEU A 223 -4.30 11.36 30.23
C LEU A 223 -4.06 11.33 31.73
N ASP A 224 -4.15 12.49 32.38
CA ASP A 224 -4.08 12.63 33.84
C ASP A 224 -2.83 11.95 34.47
N THR A 225 -1.67 12.03 33.79
CA THR A 225 -0.42 11.46 34.27
C THR A 225 0.49 12.52 34.87
N VAL A 226 1.49 12.11 35.65
CA VAL A 226 2.48 13.06 36.21
C VAL A 226 3.51 13.40 35.12
N ILE A 227 3.58 14.67 34.78
CA ILE A 227 4.52 15.19 33.78
C ILE A 227 5.52 16.19 34.40
N VAL A 228 6.74 16.15 33.91
CA VAL A 228 7.77 17.13 34.26
C VAL A 228 8.49 17.58 33.00
N PRO A 229 9.00 18.84 32.94
CA PRO A 229 9.84 19.25 31.82
C PRO A 229 11.04 18.32 31.64
N GLN A 230 11.36 17.93 30.41
CA GLN A 230 12.51 17.06 30.11
C GLN A 230 13.82 17.57 30.74
N LYS A 231 13.99 18.90 30.82
CA LYS A 231 15.15 19.57 31.43
C LYS A 231 15.28 19.29 32.93
N ALA A 232 14.21 18.86 33.59
CA ALA A 232 14.23 18.53 35.02
C ALA A 232 14.81 17.14 35.30
N VAL A 233 14.73 16.23 34.34
CA VAL A 233 15.22 14.87 34.45
C VAL A 233 16.72 14.82 34.21
N LYS A 234 17.42 14.08 35.08
CA LYS A 234 18.86 13.83 35.00
C LYS A 234 19.13 12.35 34.89
N LYS A 235 20.20 12.05 34.19
CA LYS A 235 20.65 10.66 33.99
C LYS A 235 22.08 10.50 34.49
N LEU A 236 22.28 9.58 35.42
CA LEU A 236 23.61 9.22 35.95
C LEU A 236 23.68 7.72 36.13
N ASP A 237 24.69 7.07 35.59
CA ASP A 237 24.97 5.62 35.73
C ASP A 237 23.74 4.74 35.38
N GLY A 238 22.92 5.15 34.40
CA GLY A 238 21.71 4.42 34.02
C GLY A 238 20.49 4.69 34.90
N ARG A 239 20.60 5.49 35.93
CA ARG A 239 19.52 5.96 36.81
C ARG A 239 18.95 7.27 36.31
N ASN A 240 17.63 7.36 36.24
CA ASN A 240 16.92 8.63 35.97
C ASN A 240 16.47 9.19 37.33
N TYR A 241 16.69 10.48 37.55
CA TYR A 241 16.29 11.17 38.77
C TYR A 241 15.95 12.64 38.53
N VAL A 242 15.20 13.21 39.45
CA VAL A 242 14.92 14.67 39.51
C VAL A 242 15.47 15.20 40.86
N ASN A 243 15.76 16.52 40.88
CA ASN A 243 16.11 17.17 42.10
C ASN A 243 14.88 17.86 42.72
N LEU A 244 14.38 17.34 43.82
CA LEU A 244 13.27 17.95 44.57
C LEU A 244 13.80 19.03 45.50
N LEU A 245 12.96 20.04 45.72
CA LEU A 245 13.13 21.02 46.77
C LEU A 245 12.15 20.72 47.92
N VAL A 246 12.68 20.16 48.99
CA VAL A 246 11.86 19.80 50.19
C VAL A 246 12.38 20.62 51.36
N ASP A 247 11.54 21.47 51.95
CA ASP A 247 11.89 22.34 53.06
C ASP A 247 13.19 23.16 52.88
N GLY A 248 13.41 23.61 51.59
CA GLY A 248 14.60 24.36 51.23
C GLY A 248 15.85 23.53 50.99
N VAL A 249 15.75 22.18 51.09
CA VAL A 249 16.85 21.23 50.89
C VAL A 249 16.66 20.51 49.55
N LYS A 250 17.77 20.40 48.81
CA LYS A 250 17.81 19.61 47.58
C LYS A 250 17.92 18.13 47.91
N ILE A 251 16.98 17.33 47.37
CA ILE A 251 16.94 15.88 47.48
C ILE A 251 16.88 15.27 46.09
N GLU A 252 17.73 14.26 45.84
CA GLU A 252 17.61 13.48 44.60
C GLU A 252 16.50 12.39 44.78
N GLN A 253 15.56 12.39 43.84
CA GLN A 253 14.47 11.44 43.78
C GLN A 253 14.58 10.63 42.52
N ASP A 254 14.70 9.31 42.63
CA ASP A 254 14.68 8.39 41.51
C ASP A 254 13.29 8.38 40.87
N VAL A 255 13.26 8.34 39.53
CA VAL A 255 12.02 8.31 38.75
C VAL A 255 12.12 7.29 37.63
N GLU A 256 10.99 6.69 37.33
CA GLU A 256 10.80 5.88 36.14
C GLU A 256 10.09 6.70 35.09
N LEU A 257 10.65 6.72 33.86
CA LEU A 257 10.13 7.54 32.75
C LEU A 257 9.18 6.73 31.89
N GLY A 258 8.13 7.40 31.39
CA GLY A 258 7.21 6.87 30.41
C GLY A 258 7.36 7.53 29.05
N ILE A 259 6.26 8.02 28.49
CA ILE A 259 6.21 8.73 27.22
C ILE A 259 6.91 10.08 27.35
N GLU A 260 7.53 10.54 26.27
CA GLU A 260 8.10 11.88 26.17
C GLU A 260 7.58 12.60 24.91
N ASP A 261 7.25 13.87 25.08
CA ASP A 261 6.95 14.82 24.01
C ASP A 261 8.14 15.80 23.80
N ASN A 262 7.96 16.86 23.04
CA ASN A 262 9.01 17.83 22.77
C ASN A 262 9.50 18.60 24.02
N ASP A 263 8.66 18.77 25.02
CA ASP A 263 8.92 19.63 26.19
C ASP A 263 8.93 18.85 27.50
N ASN A 264 8.11 17.80 27.61
CA ASN A 264 7.83 17.10 28.87
C ASN A 264 8.13 15.60 28.76
N VAL A 265 8.19 14.96 29.91
CA VAL A 265 8.28 13.50 30.06
C VAL A 265 7.33 13.02 31.16
N GLU A 266 6.67 11.91 30.88
CA GLU A 266 5.82 11.20 31.84
C GLU A 266 6.66 10.58 32.94
N ILE A 267 6.19 10.65 34.16
CA ILE A 267 6.77 9.96 35.32
C ILE A 267 5.85 8.84 35.73
N LEU A 268 6.27 7.60 35.47
CA LEU A 268 5.52 6.41 35.83
C LEU A 268 5.58 6.10 37.32
N SER A 269 6.72 6.41 37.98
CA SER A 269 6.89 6.25 39.41
C SER A 269 7.94 7.20 39.97
N GLY A 270 7.84 7.50 41.27
CA GLY A 270 8.77 8.37 41.99
C GLY A 270 8.24 9.75 42.31
N LEU A 271 7.19 10.21 41.64
CA LEU A 271 6.49 11.48 41.92
C LEU A 271 4.97 11.22 41.97
N SER A 272 4.23 12.11 42.64
CA SER A 272 2.76 12.04 42.76
C SER A 272 2.04 13.25 42.17
N GLY A 273 2.78 14.27 41.74
CA GLY A 273 2.28 15.55 41.23
C GLY A 273 2.22 16.63 42.33
N GLY A 274 2.68 17.81 42.02
CA GLY A 274 2.73 18.97 42.93
C GLY A 274 4.09 19.21 43.58
N GLU A 275 5.06 18.28 43.47
CA GLU A 275 6.41 18.41 44.02
C GLU A 275 7.16 19.53 43.32
N GLU A 276 7.92 20.29 44.11
CA GLU A 276 8.81 21.33 43.58
C GLU A 276 10.15 20.74 43.07
N ILE A 277 10.45 20.98 41.80
CA ILE A 277 11.62 20.46 41.11
C ILE A 277 12.58 21.58 40.77
N ILE A 278 13.86 21.38 41.03
CA ILE A 278 14.93 22.31 40.71
C ILE A 278 15.39 22.08 39.26
N LEU A 279 15.21 23.08 38.39
CA LEU A 279 15.86 23.10 37.09
C LEU A 279 17.29 23.62 37.28
N ASN A 280 18.26 23.03 36.63
CA ASN A 280 19.63 23.54 36.63
C ASN A 280 19.96 24.20 35.31
#